data_f74e45d4c5b8d01ce36a652396b40472
#
_entry.id   f74e45d4c5b8d01ce36a652396b40472
#
_cell.length_a   1.000
_cell.length_b   1.000
_cell.length_c   1.000
_cell.angle_alpha   90.00
_cell.angle_beta   90.00
_cell.angle_gamma   90.00
#
_symmetry.space_group_name_H-M   'P 1'
#
loop_
_entity.id
_entity.type
_entity.pdbx_description
1 polymer ?
#
loop_
_entity_poly.entity_id
_entity_poly.type
_entity_poly.pdbx_seq_one_letter_code
_entity_poly.pdbx_strand_id
1 'polypeptide(L)'
;MQKYQRISAITILSAAVIIGSCKTKFDTTKSNFTAARSETALDRGRVLVYSICGGCHYDRSVNKFIGTRIHEVPGIVGTVYSANLTHSKSNGVLAHYSDAEIKYLLKTGIARDGRFVPYMLRPNMADEDLNAIIVYLRSDDPAVSAADTTIGSTHFTLIGKMAMNMMAKPLPYKTDIKRPPQNDSIAAGRYLVDNIGCFHCHSKSLTKLNYLYPEQSKGYMAGGMKFKSPQGIEIYASNLTPDKQTGIGSYNIVQFRKAVKDGESPRGKLHPPMPEFKKLSDQEIDVMYAYLRSIPPADHKVQGH
;
A
#
# COMPACT_ATOMS: atom_id res chain seq x y z
N MET A 1 10.69 25.73 -50.03
CA MET A 1 10.70 24.45 -49.32
C MET A 1 11.58 24.43 -48.05
N GLN A 2 12.74 25.06 -47.99
CA GLN A 2 13.63 25.06 -46.79
C GLN A 2 13.07 25.80 -45.54
N LYS A 3 12.23 26.82 -45.68
CA LYS A 3 11.65 27.55 -44.52
C LYS A 3 10.66 26.72 -43.68
N TYR A 4 9.88 25.85 -44.32
CA TYR A 4 8.91 24.99 -43.59
C TYR A 4 9.57 23.85 -42.83
N GLN A 5 10.68 23.31 -43.33
CA GLN A 5 11.43 22.27 -42.61
C GLN A 5 12.10 22.79 -41.33
N ARG A 6 12.57 24.05 -41.32
CA ARG A 6 13.18 24.65 -40.12
C ARG A 6 12.12 24.94 -39.00
N ILE A 7 10.92 25.35 -39.39
CA ILE A 7 9.83 25.61 -38.43
C ILE A 7 9.35 24.30 -37.78
N SER A 8 9.22 23.22 -38.56
CA SER A 8 8.84 21.90 -38.00
C SER A 8 9.88 21.34 -37.05
N ALA A 9 11.18 21.50 -37.33
CA ALA A 9 12.24 21.00 -36.45
C ALA A 9 12.32 21.78 -35.12
N ILE A 10 12.11 23.10 -35.15
CA ILE A 10 12.09 23.92 -33.93
C ILE A 10 10.87 23.63 -33.09
N THR A 11 9.69 23.41 -33.69
CA THR A 11 8.47 23.08 -32.98
C THR A 11 8.56 21.71 -32.33
N ILE A 12 9.16 20.72 -32.98
CA ILE A 12 9.39 19.38 -32.42
C ILE A 12 10.42 19.42 -31.28
N LEU A 13 11.49 20.21 -31.45
CA LEU A 13 12.51 20.36 -30.41
C LEU A 13 11.95 21.06 -29.14
N SER A 14 11.10 22.07 -29.32
CA SER A 14 10.44 22.79 -28.23
C SER A 14 9.45 21.89 -27.50
N ALA A 15 8.69 21.04 -28.19
CA ALA A 15 7.81 20.04 -27.59
C ALA A 15 8.59 18.99 -26.83
N ALA A 16 9.73 18.52 -27.32
CA ALA A 16 10.58 17.54 -26.62
C ALA A 16 11.21 18.10 -25.35
N VAL A 17 11.58 19.39 -25.32
CA VAL A 17 12.10 20.05 -24.10
C VAL A 17 11.04 20.21 -23.02
N ILE A 18 9.78 20.46 -23.39
CA ILE A 18 8.67 20.58 -22.43
C ILE A 18 8.33 19.23 -21.78
N ILE A 19 8.45 18.11 -22.50
CA ILE A 19 8.19 16.77 -21.99
C ILE A 19 9.28 16.29 -21.03
N GLY A 20 10.52 16.76 -21.14
CA GLY A 20 11.65 16.37 -20.29
C GLY A 20 11.69 17.02 -18.90
N SER A 21 10.90 18.08 -18.65
CA SER A 21 11.09 18.98 -17.50
C SER A 21 10.13 18.79 -16.33
N CYS A 22 9.12 17.93 -16.39
CA CYS A 22 8.10 17.87 -15.36
C CYS A 22 8.23 16.65 -14.43
N LYS A 23 9.26 16.60 -13.60
CA LYS A 23 9.13 15.93 -12.30
C LYS A 23 8.39 16.89 -11.38
N THR A 24 7.10 16.68 -11.18
CA THR A 24 6.37 17.42 -10.14
C THR A 24 6.95 17.03 -8.78
N LYS A 25 7.60 17.98 -8.15
CA LYS A 25 8.04 17.86 -6.76
C LYS A 25 7.08 18.64 -5.89
N PHE A 26 6.61 18.00 -4.85
CA PHE A 26 5.76 18.63 -3.85
C PHE A 26 6.59 19.09 -2.66
N ASP A 27 6.12 20.14 -1.98
CA ASP A 27 6.77 20.59 -0.75
C ASP A 27 6.59 19.52 0.35
N THR A 28 7.68 19.20 1.04
CA THR A 28 7.66 18.34 2.22
C THR A 28 7.37 19.20 3.42
N THR A 29 6.12 19.25 3.84
CA THR A 29 5.74 20.08 4.97
C THR A 29 6.51 19.71 6.23
N LYS A 30 6.97 20.73 6.90
CA LYS A 30 7.69 20.65 8.16
C LYS A 30 6.69 20.39 9.29
N SER A 31 6.42 19.15 9.59
CA SER A 31 5.69 18.80 10.81
C SER A 31 6.70 18.52 11.93
N ASN A 32 6.42 19.01 13.13
CA ASN A 32 7.16 18.63 14.31
C ASN A 32 6.48 17.41 14.92
N PHE A 33 7.10 16.25 14.73
CA PHE A 33 6.64 15.02 15.33
C PHE A 33 7.84 14.15 15.70
N THR A 34 7.83 13.65 16.92
CA THR A 34 8.77 12.65 17.41
C THR A 34 7.96 11.52 18.02
N ALA A 35 8.26 10.30 17.65
CA ALA A 35 7.53 9.14 18.11
C ALA A 35 7.74 8.91 19.62
N ALA A 36 6.64 8.81 20.35
CA ALA A 36 6.64 8.48 21.78
C ALA A 36 6.76 6.97 21.95
N ARG A 37 7.85 6.52 22.57
CA ARG A 37 8.14 5.09 22.77
C ARG A 37 7.37 4.54 23.97
N SER A 38 6.77 3.38 23.80
CA SER A 38 6.23 2.53 24.86
C SER A 38 6.21 1.07 24.37
N GLU A 39 6.13 0.11 25.27
CA GLU A 39 5.98 -1.31 24.95
C GLU A 39 4.73 -1.59 24.12
N THR A 40 3.62 -0.99 24.53
CA THR A 40 2.33 -1.12 23.81
C THR A 40 2.42 -0.53 22.38
N ALA A 41 3.12 0.59 22.20
CA ALA A 41 3.35 1.14 20.87
C ALA A 41 4.28 0.24 20.04
N LEU A 42 5.30 -0.36 20.64
CA LEU A 42 6.20 -1.29 19.98
C LEU A 42 5.46 -2.53 19.47
N ASP A 43 4.68 -3.18 20.33
CA ASP A 43 3.91 -4.38 19.97
C ASP A 43 2.85 -4.08 18.92
N ARG A 44 2.12 -2.96 19.08
CA ARG A 44 1.16 -2.50 18.08
C ARG A 44 1.85 -2.19 16.75
N GLY A 45 2.98 -1.53 16.79
CA GLY A 45 3.79 -1.19 15.62
C GLY A 45 4.26 -2.43 14.87
N ARG A 46 4.69 -3.47 15.59
CA ARG A 46 5.04 -4.75 15.00
C ARG A 46 3.88 -5.34 14.19
N VAL A 47 2.69 -5.41 14.77
CA VAL A 47 1.50 -5.91 14.06
C VAL A 47 1.23 -5.09 12.80
N LEU A 48 1.21 -3.77 12.91
CA LEU A 48 0.89 -2.87 11.79
C LEU A 48 1.96 -2.92 10.68
N VAL A 49 3.24 -2.89 11.03
CA VAL A 49 4.32 -2.91 10.03
C VAL A 49 4.33 -4.22 9.25
N TYR A 50 4.17 -5.36 9.91
CA TYR A 50 4.05 -6.64 9.19
C TYR A 50 2.79 -6.71 8.32
N SER A 51 1.67 -6.16 8.78
CA SER A 51 0.40 -6.22 8.04
C SER A 51 0.31 -5.21 6.89
N ILE A 52 0.92 -4.03 7.04
CA ILE A 52 0.79 -2.92 6.08
C ILE A 52 2.02 -2.83 5.17
N CYS A 53 3.21 -2.92 5.74
CA CYS A 53 4.47 -2.75 5.02
C CYS A 53 5.02 -4.08 4.51
N GLY A 54 4.71 -5.18 5.23
CA GLY A 54 5.31 -6.50 5.00
C GLY A 54 5.07 -7.08 3.62
N GLY A 55 3.91 -6.83 3.01
CA GLY A 55 3.60 -7.32 1.67
C GLY A 55 4.57 -6.83 0.58
N CYS A 56 5.15 -5.65 0.76
CA CYS A 56 6.06 -5.04 -0.20
C CYS A 56 7.51 -4.94 0.30
N HIS A 57 7.72 -4.72 1.60
CA HIS A 57 9.05 -4.39 2.13
C HIS A 57 9.76 -5.53 2.86
N TYR A 58 9.03 -6.61 3.22
CA TYR A 58 9.60 -7.73 3.98
C TYR A 58 10.05 -8.85 3.06
N ASP A 59 11.35 -9.12 3.05
CA ASP A 59 11.92 -10.28 2.36
C ASP A 59 11.96 -11.48 3.31
N ARG A 60 11.15 -12.50 2.99
CA ARG A 60 11.04 -13.73 3.79
C ARG A 60 12.28 -14.61 3.75
N SER A 61 13.13 -14.48 2.73
CA SER A 61 14.32 -15.29 2.59
C SER A 61 15.40 -14.93 3.61
N VAL A 62 15.45 -13.67 4.01
CA VAL A 62 16.39 -13.14 5.00
C VAL A 62 15.72 -12.63 6.27
N ASN A 63 14.39 -12.70 6.35
CA ASN A 63 13.56 -12.23 7.47
C ASN A 63 13.81 -10.76 7.84
N LYS A 64 13.95 -9.88 6.84
CA LYS A 64 14.22 -8.45 7.03
C LYS A 64 13.39 -7.57 6.11
N PHE A 65 13.17 -6.33 6.55
CA PHE A 65 12.50 -5.30 5.77
C PHE A 65 13.45 -4.60 4.77
N ILE A 66 14.19 -5.37 3.99
CA ILE A 66 15.15 -4.85 2.99
C ILE A 66 14.50 -4.36 1.69
N GLY A 67 13.19 -4.55 1.55
CA GLY A 67 12.45 -4.31 0.32
C GLY A 67 12.45 -5.52 -0.61
N THR A 68 11.60 -5.46 -1.63
CA THR A 68 11.45 -6.53 -2.64
C THR A 68 11.11 -5.93 -4.01
N ARG A 69 11.22 -6.73 -5.05
CA ARG A 69 10.66 -6.36 -6.36
C ARG A 69 9.13 -6.41 -6.32
N ILE A 70 8.50 -5.36 -6.84
CA ILE A 70 7.03 -5.26 -6.95
C ILE A 70 6.61 -5.84 -8.31
N HIS A 71 6.19 -7.09 -8.31
CA HIS A 71 5.83 -7.83 -9.53
C HIS A 71 4.49 -7.39 -10.12
N GLU A 72 3.63 -6.74 -9.33
CA GLU A 72 2.31 -6.27 -9.69
C GLU A 72 2.33 -5.06 -10.63
N VAL A 73 3.46 -4.37 -10.72
CA VAL A 73 3.63 -3.24 -11.65
C VAL A 73 3.85 -3.77 -13.06
N PRO A 74 2.97 -3.41 -14.02
CA PRO A 74 3.14 -3.85 -15.41
C PRO A 74 4.48 -3.40 -15.99
N GLY A 75 5.17 -4.26 -16.75
CA GLY A 75 6.47 -3.96 -17.34
C GLY A 75 6.49 -2.71 -18.25
N ILE A 76 5.33 -2.37 -18.85
CA ILE A 76 5.18 -1.14 -19.63
C ILE A 76 5.34 0.12 -18.76
N VAL A 77 5.06 0.04 -17.45
CA VAL A 77 5.26 1.13 -16.47
C VAL A 77 6.72 1.18 -16.03
N GLY A 78 7.35 0.02 -15.86
CA GLY A 78 8.74 -0.09 -15.44
C GLY A 78 9.02 -1.27 -14.53
N THR A 79 10.20 -1.26 -13.94
CA THR A 79 10.59 -2.18 -12.87
C THR A 79 10.63 -1.39 -11.56
N VAL A 80 9.86 -1.85 -10.56
CA VAL A 80 9.73 -1.14 -9.29
C VAL A 80 10.21 -2.03 -8.15
N TYR A 81 10.99 -1.45 -7.27
CA TYR A 81 11.44 -2.05 -6.02
C TYR A 81 10.95 -1.18 -4.86
N SER A 82 10.49 -1.82 -3.80
CA SER A 82 10.21 -1.15 -2.55
C SER A 82 11.50 -0.80 -1.81
N ALA A 83 11.46 0.22 -0.98
CA ALA A 83 12.64 0.69 -0.28
C ALA A 83 13.08 -0.27 0.84
N ASN A 84 14.38 -0.27 1.16
CA ASN A 84 14.93 -0.89 2.34
C ASN A 84 14.54 -0.07 3.58
N LEU A 85 13.76 -0.66 4.50
CA LEU A 85 13.29 -0.04 5.76
C LEU A 85 14.17 -0.44 6.96
N THR A 86 15.35 -1.01 6.75
CA THR A 86 16.29 -1.31 7.85
C THR A 86 17.09 -0.06 8.26
N HIS A 87 17.81 -0.16 9.38
CA HIS A 87 18.67 0.91 9.89
C HIS A 87 20.00 1.05 9.13
N SER A 88 20.16 0.39 7.98
CA SER A 88 21.35 0.54 7.15
C SER A 88 21.59 2.01 6.78
N LYS A 89 22.80 2.50 7.06
CA LYS A 89 23.20 3.88 6.70
C LYS A 89 23.44 4.07 5.21
N SER A 90 23.80 3.00 4.50
CA SER A 90 24.10 3.03 3.07
C SER A 90 22.84 2.83 2.21
N ASN A 91 21.97 1.88 2.57
CA ASN A 91 20.86 1.42 1.75
C ASN A 91 19.48 1.62 2.39
N GLY A 92 19.41 1.86 3.70
CA GLY A 92 18.16 2.03 4.43
C GLY A 92 17.60 3.44 4.31
N VAL A 93 16.39 3.58 3.79
CA VAL A 93 15.76 4.92 3.67
C VAL A 93 15.47 5.55 5.02
N LEU A 94 15.18 4.74 6.04
CA LEU A 94 14.81 5.24 7.36
C LEU A 94 15.97 5.91 8.11
N ALA A 95 17.22 5.60 7.76
CA ALA A 95 18.39 6.30 8.31
C ALA A 95 18.40 7.81 7.96
N HIS A 96 17.68 8.18 6.89
CA HIS A 96 17.65 9.54 6.36
C HIS A 96 16.32 10.27 6.59
N TYR A 97 15.29 9.58 7.09
CA TYR A 97 13.97 10.17 7.38
C TYR A 97 13.84 10.52 8.86
N SER A 98 13.33 11.70 9.17
CA SER A 98 12.80 12.00 10.49
C SER A 98 11.46 11.31 10.73
N ASP A 99 11.04 11.20 11.98
CA ASP A 99 9.72 10.63 12.32
C ASP A 99 8.58 11.45 11.71
N ALA A 100 8.74 12.77 11.69
CA ALA A 100 7.81 13.69 11.06
C ALA A 100 7.68 13.45 9.55
N GLU A 101 8.78 13.21 8.85
CA GLU A 101 8.78 12.90 7.41
C GLU A 101 8.14 11.56 7.10
N ILE A 102 8.32 10.54 7.96
CA ILE A 102 7.64 9.24 7.82
C ILE A 102 6.13 9.42 7.98
N LYS A 103 5.70 10.11 9.05
CA LYS A 103 4.29 10.41 9.31
C LYS A 103 3.68 11.19 8.14
N TYR A 104 4.40 12.20 7.62
CA TYR A 104 3.95 13.01 6.51
C TYR A 104 3.78 12.20 5.23
N LEU A 105 4.76 11.34 4.90
CA LEU A 105 4.68 10.43 3.76
C LEU A 105 3.42 9.53 3.85
N LEU A 106 3.20 8.92 5.00
CA LEU A 106 2.05 8.02 5.17
C LEU A 106 0.71 8.74 5.07
N LYS A 107 0.62 9.98 5.52
CA LYS A 107 -0.62 10.77 5.42
C LYS A 107 -0.87 11.38 4.04
N THR A 108 0.16 11.82 3.34
CA THR A 108 0.01 12.62 2.11
C THR A 108 0.47 11.91 0.84
N GLY A 109 1.27 10.88 0.97
CA GLY A 109 1.97 10.23 -0.13
C GLY A 109 3.21 10.98 -0.64
N ILE A 110 3.62 12.07 0.04
CA ILE A 110 4.79 12.86 -0.38
C ILE A 110 6.04 12.36 0.35
N ALA A 111 6.99 11.85 -0.42
CA ALA A 111 8.29 11.42 0.08
C ALA A 111 9.21 12.61 0.37
N ARG A 112 10.28 12.39 1.17
CA ARG A 112 11.25 13.41 1.56
C ARG A 112 11.85 14.18 0.38
N ASP A 113 12.02 13.53 -0.77
CA ASP A 113 12.53 14.14 -2.00
C ASP A 113 11.46 14.85 -2.85
N GLY A 114 10.24 15.00 -2.32
CA GLY A 114 9.10 15.63 -2.97
C GLY A 114 8.38 14.77 -4.00
N ARG A 115 8.74 13.48 -4.15
CA ARG A 115 8.02 12.56 -5.04
C ARG A 115 6.71 12.10 -4.41
N PHE A 116 5.69 11.90 -5.23
CA PHE A 116 4.46 11.26 -4.80
C PHE A 116 4.55 9.74 -4.90
N VAL A 117 4.21 9.06 -3.80
CA VAL A 117 4.26 7.59 -3.66
C VAL A 117 2.90 7.07 -3.20
N PRO A 118 1.95 6.81 -4.12
CA PRO A 118 0.55 6.53 -3.80
C PRO A 118 0.35 5.28 -2.93
N TYR A 119 1.16 4.25 -3.09
CA TYR A 119 1.02 3.00 -2.34
C TYR A 119 1.30 3.15 -0.83
N MET A 120 1.99 4.24 -0.43
CA MET A 120 2.29 4.52 0.97
C MET A 120 1.15 5.25 1.71
N LEU A 121 0.12 5.69 0.99
CA LEU A 121 -0.97 6.50 1.54
C LEU A 121 -1.78 5.77 2.61
N ARG A 122 -1.85 6.39 3.79
CA ARG A 122 -2.70 6.01 4.93
C ARG A 122 -3.32 7.26 5.56
N PRO A 123 -4.08 8.08 4.78
CA PRO A 123 -4.53 9.41 5.19
C PRO A 123 -5.46 9.38 6.39
N ASN A 124 -6.19 8.27 6.58
CA ASN A 124 -7.17 8.10 7.66
C ASN A 124 -6.64 7.25 8.84
N MET A 125 -5.34 6.96 8.86
CA MET A 125 -4.74 6.23 9.97
C MET A 125 -4.65 7.12 11.22
N ALA A 126 -5.01 6.55 12.36
CA ALA A 126 -4.93 7.20 13.66
C ALA A 126 -3.49 7.60 13.99
N ASP A 127 -3.33 8.73 14.67
CA ASP A 127 -2.02 9.26 14.99
C ASP A 127 -1.25 8.34 15.96
N GLU A 128 -1.96 7.64 16.85
CA GLU A 128 -1.39 6.61 17.71
C GLU A 128 -0.88 5.38 16.94
N ASP A 129 -1.55 4.95 15.87
CA ASP A 129 -1.09 3.83 15.04
C ASP A 129 0.11 4.25 14.15
N LEU A 130 0.13 5.48 13.66
CA LEU A 130 1.32 6.04 12.99
C LEU A 130 2.51 6.14 13.93
N ASN A 131 2.27 6.58 15.18
CA ASN A 131 3.29 6.55 16.24
C ASN A 131 3.83 5.13 16.45
N ALA A 132 2.95 4.15 16.58
CA ALA A 132 3.33 2.76 16.79
C ALA A 132 4.17 2.20 15.62
N ILE A 133 3.77 2.47 14.38
CA ILE A 133 4.54 2.10 13.18
C ILE A 133 5.95 2.67 13.26
N ILE A 134 6.10 3.96 13.57
CA ILE A 134 7.41 4.63 13.63
C ILE A 134 8.24 4.09 14.79
N VAL A 135 7.63 3.85 15.97
CA VAL A 135 8.31 3.23 17.12
C VAL A 135 8.89 1.87 16.73
N TYR A 136 8.12 1.01 16.06
CA TYR A 136 8.62 -0.30 15.62
C TYR A 136 9.73 -0.15 14.57
N LEU A 137 9.57 0.70 13.58
CA LEU A 137 10.58 0.95 12.56
C LEU A 137 11.89 1.54 13.12
N ARG A 138 11.87 2.11 14.32
CA ARG A 138 13.02 2.65 15.07
C ARG A 138 13.52 1.71 16.17
N SER A 139 12.95 0.51 16.29
CA SER A 139 13.30 -0.45 17.34
C SER A 139 14.55 -1.27 16.99
N ASP A 140 15.03 -2.02 17.96
CA ASP A 140 16.14 -2.96 17.80
C ASP A 140 15.67 -4.35 17.32
N ASP A 141 14.44 -4.47 16.81
CA ASP A 141 13.93 -5.74 16.26
C ASP A 141 14.84 -6.23 15.11
N PRO A 142 15.26 -7.49 15.11
CA PRO A 142 16.13 -8.05 14.06
C PRO A 142 15.65 -7.81 12.63
N ALA A 143 14.33 -7.73 12.42
CA ALA A 143 13.76 -7.54 11.09
C ALA A 143 14.01 -6.14 10.50
N VAL A 144 14.25 -5.13 11.35
CA VAL A 144 14.59 -3.75 10.95
C VAL A 144 16.05 -3.39 11.25
N SER A 145 16.82 -4.28 11.87
CA SER A 145 18.25 -4.07 12.11
C SER A 145 19.01 -3.91 10.79
N ALA A 146 20.10 -3.14 10.81
CA ALA A 146 20.85 -2.77 9.61
C ALA A 146 21.15 -3.95 8.68
N ALA A 147 20.87 -3.76 7.39
CA ALA A 147 21.20 -4.71 6.33
C ALA A 147 21.56 -3.93 5.05
N ASP A 148 22.81 -4.05 4.63
CA ASP A 148 23.36 -3.33 3.47
C ASP A 148 23.10 -4.05 2.14
N THR A 149 22.03 -4.85 2.10
CA THR A 149 21.64 -5.59 0.89
C THR A 149 21.04 -4.65 -0.15
N THR A 150 21.55 -4.73 -1.36
CA THR A 150 20.96 -4.04 -2.53
C THR A 150 20.07 -5.01 -3.29
N ILE A 151 18.78 -4.70 -3.38
CA ILE A 151 17.76 -5.55 -4.04
C ILE A 151 17.45 -5.13 -5.49
N GLY A 152 18.00 -4.03 -5.94
CA GLY A 152 17.78 -3.44 -7.25
C GLY A 152 17.26 -2.00 -7.18
N SER A 153 17.23 -1.34 -8.32
CA SER A 153 16.80 0.05 -8.44
C SER A 153 15.50 0.15 -9.22
N THR A 154 14.65 1.09 -8.82
CA THR A 154 13.41 1.40 -9.55
C THR A 154 13.71 2.18 -10.83
N HIS A 155 13.23 1.66 -11.95
CA HIS A 155 13.35 2.29 -13.28
C HIS A 155 11.96 2.38 -13.92
N PHE A 156 11.47 3.60 -14.12
CA PHE A 156 10.25 3.85 -14.88
C PHE A 156 10.55 4.06 -16.36
N THR A 157 9.73 3.46 -17.22
CA THR A 157 9.68 3.81 -18.64
C THR A 157 9.16 5.23 -18.83
N LEU A 158 9.20 5.77 -20.04
CA LEU A 158 8.58 7.06 -20.36
C LEU A 158 7.07 7.04 -20.05
N ILE A 159 6.38 5.97 -20.44
CA ILE A 159 4.95 5.78 -20.16
C ILE A 159 4.70 5.73 -18.66
N GLY A 160 5.55 5.02 -17.91
CA GLY A 160 5.46 4.95 -16.45
C GLY A 160 5.64 6.30 -15.78
N LYS A 161 6.59 7.12 -16.23
CA LYS A 161 6.80 8.49 -15.72
C LYS A 161 5.59 9.38 -15.99
N MET A 162 5.01 9.31 -17.18
CA MET A 162 3.79 10.05 -17.52
C MET A 162 2.61 9.60 -16.65
N ALA A 163 2.39 8.30 -16.52
CA ALA A 163 1.33 7.75 -15.68
C ALA A 163 1.47 8.18 -14.21
N MET A 164 2.67 8.11 -13.64
CA MET A 164 2.94 8.55 -12.26
C MET A 164 2.69 10.04 -12.07
N ASN A 165 3.06 10.90 -13.03
CA ASN A 165 2.77 12.32 -12.96
C ASN A 165 1.27 12.62 -13.03
N MET A 166 0.51 11.91 -13.88
CA MET A 166 -0.94 12.05 -13.97
C MET A 166 -1.66 11.57 -12.71
N MET A 167 -1.12 10.55 -12.04
CA MET A 167 -1.66 10.00 -10.79
C MET A 167 -1.23 10.80 -9.55
N ALA A 168 -0.28 11.72 -9.67
CA ALA A 168 0.26 12.48 -8.57
C ALA A 168 -0.79 13.46 -8.01
N LYS A 169 -1.53 12.99 -7.00
CA LYS A 169 -2.55 13.76 -6.27
C LYS A 169 -2.31 13.62 -4.77
N PRO A 170 -1.35 14.38 -4.21
CA PRO A 170 -1.09 14.36 -2.78
C PRO A 170 -2.36 14.64 -2.00
N LEU A 171 -2.52 13.94 -0.88
CA LEU A 171 -3.68 14.12 -0.02
C LEU A 171 -3.38 15.15 1.07
N PRO A 172 -4.43 15.82 1.60
CA PRO A 172 -4.25 16.78 2.68
C PRO A 172 -3.71 16.07 3.92
N TYR A 173 -2.80 16.74 4.62
CA TYR A 173 -2.28 16.28 5.90
C TYR A 173 -3.34 16.50 6.99
N LYS A 174 -3.99 15.41 7.42
CA LYS A 174 -4.97 15.41 8.50
C LYS A 174 -4.29 15.07 9.83
N THR A 175 -4.63 15.77 10.89
CA THR A 175 -4.19 15.54 12.27
C THR A 175 -5.34 15.03 13.14
N ASP A 176 -5.01 14.60 14.35
CA ASP A 176 -5.96 14.27 15.41
C ASP A 176 -6.95 13.13 15.06
N ILE A 177 -6.55 12.26 14.13
CA ILE A 177 -7.32 11.06 13.83
C ILE A 177 -7.08 10.05 14.94
N LYS A 178 -8.19 9.58 15.55
CA LYS A 178 -8.19 8.57 16.62
C LYS A 178 -8.70 7.24 16.09
N ARG A 179 -8.27 6.15 16.71
CA ARG A 179 -8.87 4.83 16.48
C ARG A 179 -10.34 4.84 16.89
N PRO A 180 -11.22 4.13 16.19
CA PRO A 180 -12.58 3.93 16.65
C PRO A 180 -12.59 3.16 17.98
N PRO A 181 -13.67 3.31 18.80
CA PRO A 181 -13.83 2.55 20.02
C PRO A 181 -13.83 1.04 19.77
N GLN A 182 -13.22 0.26 20.68
CA GLN A 182 -13.13 -1.19 20.54
C GLN A 182 -14.49 -1.92 20.63
N ASN A 183 -15.48 -1.31 21.27
CA ASN A 183 -16.83 -1.84 21.37
C ASN A 183 -17.68 -1.60 20.10
N ASP A 184 -17.23 -0.77 19.17
CA ASP A 184 -17.83 -0.63 17.85
C ASP A 184 -17.09 -1.51 16.84
N SER A 185 -17.49 -2.78 16.74
CA SER A 185 -16.84 -3.76 15.88
C SER A 185 -16.93 -3.41 14.39
N ILE A 186 -17.96 -2.70 13.94
CA ILE A 186 -18.08 -2.28 12.54
C ILE A 186 -17.11 -1.14 12.24
N ALA A 187 -17.06 -0.12 13.09
CA ALA A 187 -16.11 0.98 12.90
C ALA A 187 -14.66 0.51 13.05
N ALA A 188 -14.37 -0.37 14.03
CA ALA A 188 -13.04 -0.96 14.21
C ALA A 188 -12.63 -1.83 13.00
N GLY A 189 -13.55 -2.64 12.48
CA GLY A 189 -13.32 -3.46 11.29
C GLY A 189 -13.08 -2.64 10.05
N ARG A 190 -13.89 -1.59 9.81
CA ARG A 190 -13.68 -0.62 8.73
C ARG A 190 -12.30 0.02 8.80
N TYR A 191 -11.94 0.49 9.99
CA TYR A 191 -10.65 1.12 10.23
C TYR A 191 -9.48 0.20 9.85
N LEU A 192 -9.52 -1.08 10.26
CA LEU A 192 -8.47 -2.05 9.93
C LEU A 192 -8.46 -2.37 8.43
N VAL A 193 -9.60 -2.69 7.85
CA VAL A 193 -9.73 -3.05 6.42
C VAL A 193 -9.23 -1.92 5.52
N ASP A 194 -9.59 -0.67 5.83
CA ASP A 194 -9.20 0.49 5.04
C ASP A 194 -7.70 0.84 5.23
N ASN A 195 -7.18 0.76 6.46
CA ASN A 195 -5.79 1.13 6.73
C ASN A 195 -4.78 0.01 6.40
N ILE A 196 -5.16 -1.25 6.50
CA ILE A 196 -4.38 -2.37 5.94
C ILE A 196 -4.35 -2.24 4.40
N GLY A 197 -5.42 -1.71 3.81
CA GLY A 197 -5.51 -1.39 2.39
C GLY A 197 -6.07 -2.53 1.57
N CYS A 198 -6.99 -3.33 2.12
CA CYS A 198 -7.65 -4.41 1.38
C CYS A 198 -8.27 -3.92 0.06
N PHE A 199 -8.86 -2.71 0.07
CA PHE A 199 -9.48 -2.11 -1.11
C PHE A 199 -8.49 -1.78 -2.24
N HIS A 200 -7.18 -1.66 -1.95
CA HIS A 200 -6.18 -1.41 -2.99
C HIS A 200 -6.15 -2.52 -4.04
N CYS A 201 -6.37 -3.76 -3.61
CA CYS A 201 -6.40 -4.93 -4.48
C CYS A 201 -7.83 -5.42 -4.74
N HIS A 202 -8.69 -5.39 -3.73
CA HIS A 202 -10.05 -5.94 -3.80
C HIS A 202 -11.11 -4.97 -4.33
N SER A 203 -10.71 -3.92 -5.06
CA SER A 203 -11.60 -3.06 -5.86
C SER A 203 -11.46 -3.39 -7.34
N LYS A 204 -12.31 -2.79 -8.21
CA LYS A 204 -12.31 -3.09 -9.65
C LYS A 204 -11.26 -2.32 -10.46
N SER A 205 -10.63 -1.28 -9.90
CA SER A 205 -9.73 -0.42 -10.67
C SER A 205 -8.72 0.30 -9.80
N LEU A 206 -7.45 0.07 -10.06
CA LEU A 206 -6.34 0.75 -9.39
C LEU A 206 -6.34 2.27 -9.60
N THR A 207 -6.73 2.73 -10.79
CA THR A 207 -6.72 4.16 -11.15
C THR A 207 -7.92 4.94 -10.61
N LYS A 208 -8.90 4.24 -10.03
CA LYS A 208 -10.14 4.83 -9.47
C LYS A 208 -10.31 4.50 -7.99
N LEU A 209 -9.18 4.39 -7.27
CA LEU A 209 -9.18 4.29 -5.80
C LEU A 209 -9.35 5.67 -5.17
N ASN A 210 -10.17 5.73 -4.13
CA ASN A 210 -10.32 6.90 -3.29
C ASN A 210 -9.72 6.61 -1.91
N TYR A 211 -8.58 7.18 -1.60
CA TYR A 211 -7.87 6.92 -0.34
C TYR A 211 -8.47 7.66 0.86
N LEU A 212 -9.21 8.77 0.61
CA LEU A 212 -9.89 9.51 1.67
C LEU A 212 -11.23 8.89 2.05
N TYR A 213 -11.91 8.31 1.05
CA TYR A 213 -13.21 7.67 1.17
C TYR A 213 -13.17 6.33 0.43
N PRO A 214 -12.53 5.29 1.03
CA PRO A 214 -12.29 4.01 0.35
C PRO A 214 -13.55 3.38 -0.25
N GLU A 215 -14.69 3.53 0.40
CA GLU A 215 -16.00 3.05 -0.06
C GLU A 215 -16.48 3.68 -1.37
N GLN A 216 -15.91 4.81 -1.77
CA GLN A 216 -16.19 5.47 -3.05
C GLN A 216 -15.28 4.96 -4.18
N SER A 217 -14.36 4.06 -3.90
CA SER A 217 -13.52 3.42 -4.92
C SER A 217 -14.39 2.60 -5.87
N LYS A 218 -14.06 2.62 -7.16
CA LYS A 218 -14.84 1.89 -8.16
C LYS A 218 -14.88 0.39 -7.84
N GLY A 219 -16.05 -0.14 -7.50
CA GLY A 219 -16.25 -1.53 -7.11
C GLY A 219 -15.52 -1.90 -5.82
N TYR A 220 -15.63 -1.04 -4.81
CA TYR A 220 -15.08 -1.26 -3.48
C TYR A 220 -15.38 -2.66 -2.97
N MET A 221 -14.35 -3.39 -2.60
CA MET A 221 -14.37 -4.79 -2.13
C MET A 221 -14.98 -5.83 -3.08
N ALA A 222 -15.42 -5.46 -4.29
CA ALA A 222 -16.01 -6.41 -5.24
C ALA A 222 -14.97 -7.24 -6.01
N GLY A 223 -13.69 -6.99 -5.83
CA GLY A 223 -12.61 -7.73 -6.47
C GLY A 223 -12.49 -7.51 -7.97
N GLY A 224 -11.80 -8.42 -8.64
CA GLY A 224 -11.63 -8.44 -10.09
C GLY A 224 -10.39 -7.70 -10.61
N MET A 225 -9.61 -7.05 -9.74
CA MET A 225 -8.33 -6.48 -10.15
C MET A 225 -7.34 -7.60 -10.50
N LYS A 226 -6.70 -7.45 -11.66
CA LYS A 226 -5.77 -8.42 -12.21
C LYS A 226 -4.34 -8.11 -11.79
N PHE A 227 -3.63 -9.14 -11.38
CA PHE A 227 -2.21 -9.13 -11.03
C PHE A 227 -1.46 -10.22 -11.78
N LYS A 228 -0.14 -10.15 -11.75
CA LYS A 228 0.74 -11.26 -12.17
C LYS A 228 1.53 -11.74 -10.96
N SER A 229 1.58 -13.06 -10.78
CA SER A 229 2.48 -13.66 -9.79
C SER A 229 3.96 -13.47 -10.20
N PRO A 230 4.92 -13.72 -9.30
CA PRO A 230 6.34 -13.77 -9.66
C PRO A 230 6.66 -14.74 -10.81
N GLN A 231 5.83 -15.80 -10.99
CA GLN A 231 5.95 -16.78 -12.05
C GLN A 231 5.21 -16.38 -13.35
N GLY A 232 4.61 -15.16 -13.38
CA GLY A 232 3.90 -14.63 -14.55
C GLY A 232 2.45 -15.12 -14.69
N ILE A 233 1.93 -15.89 -13.71
CA ILE A 233 0.54 -16.39 -13.71
C ILE A 233 -0.41 -15.23 -13.42
N GLU A 234 -1.51 -15.16 -14.17
CA GLU A 234 -2.57 -14.18 -13.93
C GLU A 234 -3.40 -14.56 -12.71
N ILE A 235 -3.55 -13.61 -11.79
CA ILE A 235 -4.29 -13.75 -10.55
C ILE A 235 -5.28 -12.59 -10.46
N TYR A 236 -6.47 -12.89 -9.99
CA TYR A 236 -7.52 -11.88 -9.80
C TYR A 236 -7.87 -11.79 -8.32
N ALA A 237 -7.95 -10.57 -7.80
CA ALA A 237 -8.35 -10.36 -6.41
C ALA A 237 -9.81 -10.75 -6.19
N SER A 238 -10.06 -11.50 -5.13
CA SER A 238 -11.38 -12.05 -4.79
C SER A 238 -12.39 -10.95 -4.45
N ASN A 239 -13.67 -11.24 -4.64
CA ASN A 239 -14.78 -10.45 -4.12
C ASN A 239 -14.89 -10.66 -2.60
N LEU A 240 -14.70 -9.59 -1.81
CA LEU A 240 -14.80 -9.59 -0.34
C LEU A 240 -16.16 -9.08 0.17
N THR A 241 -17.11 -8.79 -0.71
CA THR A 241 -18.46 -8.42 -0.27
C THR A 241 -19.23 -9.62 0.26
N PRO A 242 -20.32 -9.41 1.04
CA PRO A 242 -21.10 -10.50 1.62
C PRO A 242 -22.02 -11.21 0.61
N ASP A 243 -21.72 -11.13 -0.67
CA ASP A 243 -22.41 -11.93 -1.68
C ASP A 243 -22.15 -13.41 -1.44
N LYS A 244 -23.24 -14.24 -1.44
CA LYS A 244 -23.14 -15.65 -1.10
C LYS A 244 -22.53 -16.52 -2.19
N GLN A 245 -22.64 -16.12 -3.44
CA GLN A 245 -22.17 -16.90 -4.58
C GLN A 245 -20.77 -16.51 -5.01
N THR A 246 -20.53 -15.20 -5.13
CA THR A 246 -19.30 -14.66 -5.71
C THR A 246 -18.35 -14.05 -4.67
N GLY A 247 -18.85 -13.69 -3.49
CA GLY A 247 -18.12 -13.07 -2.39
C GLY A 247 -17.83 -14.00 -1.22
N ILE A 248 -17.62 -13.40 -0.05
CA ILE A 248 -17.36 -14.12 1.21
C ILE A 248 -18.64 -14.45 2.00
N GLY A 249 -19.83 -14.24 1.41
CA GLY A 249 -21.11 -14.38 2.09
C GLY A 249 -21.41 -15.79 2.62
N SER A 250 -20.80 -16.83 2.04
CA SER A 250 -20.89 -18.21 2.50
C SER A 250 -19.83 -18.62 3.52
N TYR A 251 -18.81 -17.78 3.78
CA TYR A 251 -17.77 -18.09 4.75
C TYR A 251 -18.27 -17.94 6.18
N ASN A 252 -17.83 -18.81 7.07
CA ASN A 252 -17.92 -18.58 8.50
C ASN A 252 -16.63 -17.90 9.01
N ILE A 253 -16.65 -17.48 10.29
CA ILE A 253 -15.52 -16.74 10.88
C ILE A 253 -14.21 -17.54 10.90
N VAL A 254 -14.28 -18.85 11.15
CA VAL A 254 -13.10 -19.72 11.19
C VAL A 254 -12.45 -19.81 9.82
N GLN A 255 -13.26 -19.97 8.78
CA GLN A 255 -12.80 -19.99 7.39
C GLN A 255 -12.20 -18.65 6.96
N PHE A 256 -12.81 -17.53 7.40
CA PHE A 256 -12.27 -16.20 7.10
C PHE A 256 -10.94 -15.96 7.81
N ARG A 257 -10.81 -16.33 9.11
CA ARG A 257 -9.53 -16.25 9.84
C ARG A 257 -8.43 -17.05 9.11
N LYS A 258 -8.74 -18.27 8.70
CA LYS A 258 -7.79 -19.14 8.00
C LYS A 258 -7.36 -18.54 6.66
N ALA A 259 -8.30 -17.97 5.91
CA ALA A 259 -7.99 -17.29 4.65
C ALA A 259 -7.05 -16.08 4.86
N VAL A 260 -7.31 -15.27 5.88
CA VAL A 260 -6.52 -14.05 6.15
C VAL A 260 -5.15 -14.36 6.76
N LYS A 261 -5.08 -15.30 7.72
CA LYS A 261 -3.81 -15.65 8.41
C LYS A 261 -2.92 -16.59 7.62
N ASP A 262 -3.52 -17.63 7.06
CA ASP A 262 -2.78 -18.78 6.52
C ASP A 262 -2.83 -18.86 4.99
N GLY A 263 -3.61 -18.00 4.37
CA GLY A 263 -3.81 -18.01 2.92
C GLY A 263 -4.62 -19.22 2.44
N GLU A 264 -5.46 -19.82 3.29
CA GLU A 264 -6.28 -20.98 2.95
C GLU A 264 -7.78 -20.65 3.03
N SER A 265 -8.39 -20.46 1.87
CA SER A 265 -9.83 -20.19 1.78
C SER A 265 -10.64 -21.44 1.45
N PRO A 266 -11.97 -21.44 1.65
CA PRO A 266 -12.84 -22.53 1.20
C PRO A 266 -12.80 -22.80 -0.31
N ARG A 267 -12.31 -21.83 -1.10
CA ARG A 267 -12.15 -21.95 -2.56
C ARG A 267 -10.74 -22.39 -2.97
N GLY A 268 -9.86 -22.64 -2.01
CA GLY A 268 -8.49 -23.08 -2.25
C GLY A 268 -7.44 -22.15 -1.64
N LYS A 269 -6.18 -22.45 -1.93
CA LYS A 269 -5.03 -21.69 -1.44
C LYS A 269 -4.94 -20.33 -2.13
N LEU A 270 -4.75 -19.29 -1.35
CA LEU A 270 -4.50 -17.95 -1.87
C LEU A 270 -3.04 -17.83 -2.33
N HIS A 271 -2.83 -17.02 -3.35
CA HIS A 271 -1.52 -16.85 -3.96
C HIS A 271 -1.00 -15.41 -3.79
N PRO A 272 0.33 -15.21 -3.73
CA PRO A 272 0.90 -13.87 -3.87
C PRO A 272 0.35 -13.16 -5.13
N PRO A 273 -0.01 -11.85 -5.04
CA PRO A 273 0.45 -10.91 -4.03
C PRO A 273 -0.40 -10.81 -2.75
N MET A 274 -1.44 -11.66 -2.56
CA MET A 274 -2.18 -11.64 -1.28
C MET A 274 -1.25 -12.06 -0.13
N PRO A 275 -1.00 -11.18 0.85
CA PRO A 275 -0.13 -11.52 1.98
C PRO A 275 -0.87 -12.35 3.03
N GLU A 276 -0.12 -13.08 3.83
CA GLU A 276 -0.61 -13.74 5.04
C GLU A 276 -0.46 -12.79 6.25
N PHE A 277 -1.56 -12.48 6.91
CA PHE A 277 -1.60 -11.53 8.03
C PHE A 277 -1.43 -12.21 9.39
N LYS A 278 -0.37 -13.00 9.55
CA LYS A 278 -0.12 -13.85 10.75
C LYS A 278 0.01 -13.07 12.06
N LYS A 279 0.31 -11.77 12.00
CA LYS A 279 0.47 -10.93 13.19
C LYS A 279 -0.85 -10.33 13.70
N LEU A 280 -1.90 -10.33 12.89
CA LEU A 280 -3.22 -9.90 13.37
C LEU A 280 -3.77 -10.90 14.40
N SER A 281 -4.35 -10.37 15.46
CA SER A 281 -5.09 -11.17 16.43
C SER A 281 -6.40 -11.69 15.83
N ASP A 282 -6.97 -12.74 16.42
CA ASP A 282 -8.27 -13.25 16.00
C ASP A 282 -9.36 -12.19 16.16
N GLN A 283 -9.30 -11.40 17.24
CA GLN A 283 -10.24 -10.31 17.46
C GLN A 283 -10.18 -9.23 16.36
N GLU A 284 -8.97 -8.87 15.91
CA GLU A 284 -8.82 -7.92 14.79
C GLU A 284 -9.42 -8.47 13.50
N ILE A 285 -9.23 -9.75 13.22
CA ILE A 285 -9.82 -10.38 12.03
C ILE A 285 -11.35 -10.51 12.19
N ASP A 286 -11.86 -10.74 13.39
CA ASP A 286 -13.29 -10.83 13.65
C ASP A 286 -14.00 -9.50 13.35
N VAL A 287 -13.43 -8.38 13.81
CA VAL A 287 -14.03 -7.08 13.50
C VAL A 287 -13.91 -6.74 12.01
N MET A 288 -12.80 -7.13 11.33
CA MET A 288 -12.70 -7.01 9.88
C MET A 288 -13.80 -7.80 9.17
N TYR A 289 -14.04 -9.05 9.60
CA TYR A 289 -15.09 -9.88 9.05
C TYR A 289 -16.48 -9.28 9.30
N ALA A 290 -16.75 -8.81 10.52
CA ALA A 290 -18.01 -8.15 10.87
C ALA A 290 -18.28 -6.94 9.92
N TYR A 291 -17.28 -6.11 9.69
CA TYR A 291 -17.39 -4.99 8.75
C TYR A 291 -17.65 -5.46 7.31
N LEU A 292 -16.88 -6.40 6.81
CA LEU A 292 -17.06 -6.90 5.43
C LEU A 292 -18.42 -7.59 5.23
N ARG A 293 -19.00 -8.11 6.30
CA ARG A 293 -20.37 -8.67 6.30
C ARG A 293 -21.45 -7.59 6.32
N SER A 294 -21.13 -6.37 6.73
CA SER A 294 -22.08 -5.25 6.85
C SER A 294 -22.17 -4.38 5.61
N ILE A 295 -21.20 -4.46 4.69
CA ILE A 295 -21.23 -3.67 3.45
C ILE A 295 -22.21 -4.28 2.43
N PRO A 296 -22.70 -3.49 1.45
CA PRO A 296 -23.59 -4.01 0.41
C PRO A 296 -22.98 -5.17 -0.38
N PRO A 297 -23.73 -6.24 -0.65
CA PRO A 297 -23.26 -7.33 -1.50
C PRO A 297 -23.10 -6.85 -2.95
N ALA A 298 -22.09 -7.35 -3.65
CA ALA A 298 -21.89 -7.13 -5.05
C ALA A 298 -21.85 -8.50 -5.76
N ASP A 299 -22.83 -8.78 -6.60
CA ASP A 299 -22.76 -9.94 -7.48
C ASP A 299 -21.71 -9.66 -8.57
N HIS A 300 -20.53 -10.19 -8.34
CA HIS A 300 -19.39 -10.04 -9.24
C HIS A 300 -18.53 -11.30 -9.23
N LYS A 301 -18.78 -12.15 -10.23
CA LYS A 301 -17.96 -13.34 -10.44
C LYS A 301 -16.57 -12.93 -10.93
N VAL A 302 -15.57 -13.27 -10.14
CA VAL A 302 -14.16 -13.02 -10.45
C VAL A 302 -13.59 -14.22 -11.19
N GLN A 303 -12.79 -13.99 -12.23
CA GLN A 303 -12.13 -15.05 -12.99
C GLN A 303 -11.19 -15.86 -12.07
N GLY A 304 -11.26 -17.19 -12.17
CA GLY A 304 -10.42 -18.09 -11.36
C GLY A 304 -10.95 -18.40 -9.96
N HIS A 305 -12.18 -17.95 -9.65
CA HIS A 305 -12.83 -18.19 -8.35
C HIS A 305 -14.21 -18.81 -8.52
#